data_ecbd15cb8bbb232643f65029aa12c2f5
#
_entry.id   ecbd15cb8bbb232643f65029aa12c2f5
#
_cell.length_a   1.000
_cell.length_b   1.000
_cell.length_c   1.000
_cell.angle_alpha   90.00
_cell.angle_beta   90.00
_cell.angle_gamma   90.00
#
_symmetry.space_group_name_H-M   'P 1'
#
loop_
_entity.id
_entity.type
_entity.pdbx_description
1 polymer ?
#
loop_
_entity_poly.entity_id
_entity_poly.type
_entity_poly.pdbx_seq_one_letter_code
_entity_poly.pdbx_strand_id
1 'polypeptide(L)'
;MNVLFVPEAFEQYQSWMTKGTIKTLGRINTLIENARRTPFEGIGKPEALRGTFAGSWSRRIDAEHRLVYTVVQDSDEQTLVILACRGHYD
;
A
#
# COMPACT_ATOMS: atom_id res chain seq x y z
N MET A 1 9.35 -9.24 -5.64
CA MET A 1 9.55 -9.14 -4.18
C MET A 1 8.37 -9.73 -3.43
N ASN A 2 8.59 -10.09 -2.18
CA ASN A 2 7.52 -10.59 -1.31
C ASN A 2 6.60 -9.46 -0.88
N VAL A 3 5.37 -9.82 -0.46
CA VAL A 3 4.42 -8.85 0.09
C VAL A 3 4.05 -9.29 1.49
N LEU A 4 4.12 -8.37 2.44
CA LEU A 4 3.76 -8.62 3.82
C LEU A 4 2.81 -7.52 4.28
N PHE A 5 1.69 -7.90 4.88
CA PHE A 5 0.79 -6.94 5.51
C PHE A 5 1.06 -6.95 7.01
N VAL A 6 1.27 -5.78 7.61
CA VAL A 6 1.23 -5.71 9.07
C VAL A 6 -0.20 -6.00 9.53
N PRO A 7 -0.41 -6.47 10.75
CA PRO A 7 -1.76 -6.88 11.19
C PRO A 7 -2.84 -5.82 10.97
N GLU A 8 -2.57 -4.58 11.30
CA GLU A 8 -3.53 -3.49 11.13
C GLU A 8 -3.89 -3.29 9.65
N ALA A 9 -2.90 -3.37 8.76
CA ALA A 9 -3.13 -3.24 7.33
C ALA A 9 -3.98 -4.40 6.80
N PHE A 10 -3.76 -5.60 7.32
CA PHE A 10 -4.54 -6.76 6.90
C PHE A 10 -5.99 -6.63 7.34
N GLU A 11 -6.25 -6.11 8.54
CA GLU A 11 -7.61 -5.83 8.97
C GLU A 11 -8.29 -4.82 8.05
N GLN A 12 -7.57 -3.77 7.68
CA GLN A 12 -8.10 -2.79 6.72
C GLN A 12 -8.40 -3.42 5.37
N TYR A 13 -7.49 -4.25 4.89
CA TYR A 13 -7.66 -4.97 3.63
C TYR A 13 -8.92 -5.82 3.66
N GLN A 14 -9.12 -6.57 4.73
CA GLN A 14 -10.30 -7.41 4.90
C GLN A 14 -11.59 -6.58 4.98
N SER A 15 -11.52 -5.37 5.53
CA SER A 15 -12.69 -4.50 5.63
C SER A 15 -13.26 -4.11 4.27
N TRP A 16 -12.44 -4.15 3.22
CA TRP A 16 -12.88 -3.84 1.86
C TRP A 16 -13.60 -5.01 1.18
N MET A 17 -13.64 -6.17 1.80
CA MET A 17 -14.30 -7.35 1.25
C MET A 17 -15.81 -7.34 1.43
N THR A 18 -16.34 -6.36 2.12
CA THR A 18 -17.77 -6.29 2.42
C THR A 18 -18.48 -5.22 1.62
N LYS A 19 -19.78 -5.43 1.39
CA LYS A 19 -20.77 -4.43 0.94
C LYS A 19 -20.30 -3.36 -0.07
N GLY A 20 -20.32 -3.71 -1.34
CA GLY A 20 -20.14 -2.71 -2.40
C GLY A 20 -18.75 -2.15 -2.52
N THR A 21 -17.79 -2.63 -1.72
CA THR A 21 -16.41 -2.15 -1.74
C THR A 21 -15.45 -3.10 -2.45
N ILE A 22 -15.96 -4.15 -3.06
CA ILE A 22 -15.13 -5.12 -3.78
C ILE A 22 -14.32 -4.47 -4.92
N LYS A 23 -14.88 -3.43 -5.52
CA LYS A 23 -14.19 -2.68 -6.56
C LYS A 23 -12.95 -1.98 -6.01
N THR A 24 -13.05 -1.45 -4.80
CA THR A 24 -11.94 -0.80 -4.12
C THR A 24 -10.84 -1.82 -3.81
N LEU A 25 -11.23 -3.01 -3.40
CA LEU A 25 -10.29 -4.10 -3.16
C LEU A 25 -9.51 -4.43 -4.43
N GLY A 26 -10.20 -4.49 -5.57
CA GLY A 26 -9.55 -4.71 -6.86
C GLY A 26 -8.52 -3.63 -7.18
N ARG A 27 -8.85 -2.38 -6.89
CA ARG A 27 -7.94 -1.25 -7.09
C ARG A 27 -6.71 -1.40 -6.19
N ILE A 28 -6.91 -1.76 -4.92
CA ILE A 28 -5.82 -1.97 -3.97
C ILE A 28 -4.88 -3.08 -4.48
N ASN A 29 -5.44 -4.18 -4.94
CA ASN A 29 -4.65 -5.29 -5.48
C ASN A 29 -3.82 -4.86 -6.68
N THR A 30 -4.40 -4.06 -7.57
CA THR A 30 -3.68 -3.52 -8.73
C THR A 30 -2.52 -2.64 -8.30
N LEU A 31 -2.74 -1.80 -7.30
CA LEU A 31 -1.67 -0.93 -6.77
C LEU A 31 -0.55 -1.73 -6.14
N ILE A 32 -0.88 -2.76 -5.37
CA ILE A 32 0.12 -3.62 -4.72
C ILE A 32 0.96 -4.31 -5.79
N GLU A 33 0.34 -4.87 -6.83
CA GLU A 33 1.07 -5.53 -7.90
C GLU A 33 1.99 -4.57 -8.64
N ASN A 34 1.54 -3.34 -8.87
CA ASN A 34 2.38 -2.34 -9.52
C ASN A 34 3.55 -1.94 -8.61
N ALA A 35 3.29 -1.74 -7.31
CA ALA A 35 4.33 -1.38 -6.35
C ALA A 35 5.37 -2.49 -6.18
N ARG A 36 4.96 -3.75 -6.27
CA ARG A 36 5.90 -4.88 -6.22
C ARG A 36 6.96 -4.81 -7.29
N ARG A 37 6.57 -4.37 -8.48
CA ARG A 37 7.49 -4.30 -9.63
C ARG A 37 8.31 -3.02 -9.61
N THR A 38 7.64 -1.90 -9.36
CA THR A 38 8.29 -0.58 -9.39
C THR A 38 7.81 0.23 -8.18
N PRO A 39 8.45 0.04 -7.01
CA PRO A 39 7.92 0.61 -5.77
C PRO A 39 7.93 2.12 -5.70
N PHE A 40 8.75 2.79 -6.50
CA PHE A 40 8.90 4.24 -6.40
C PHE A 40 8.35 5.00 -7.59
N GLU A 41 7.73 4.30 -8.53
CA GLU A 41 7.08 4.92 -9.68
C GLU A 41 5.92 4.06 -10.15
N GLY A 42 5.06 4.60 -10.99
CA GLY A 42 3.95 3.85 -11.56
C GLY A 42 2.60 4.49 -11.25
N ILE A 43 1.57 3.65 -11.19
CA ILE A 43 0.19 4.13 -11.04
C ILE A 43 -0.13 4.57 -9.62
N GLY A 44 -1.16 5.41 -9.48
CA GLY A 44 -1.62 5.85 -8.17
C GLY A 44 -0.82 7.00 -7.57
N LYS A 45 0.01 7.67 -8.37
CA LYS A 45 0.83 8.81 -7.91
C LYS A 45 1.68 8.47 -6.69
N PRO A 46 2.66 7.55 -6.82
CA PRO A 46 3.52 7.22 -5.68
C PRO A 46 4.24 8.46 -5.16
N GLU A 47 4.19 8.63 -3.85
CA GLU A 47 4.75 9.78 -3.16
C GLU A 47 5.50 9.34 -1.91
N ALA A 48 6.72 9.85 -1.72
CA ALA A 48 7.45 9.62 -0.48
C ALA A 48 6.79 10.44 0.65
N LEU A 49 6.56 9.81 1.78
CA LEU A 49 5.95 10.45 2.94
C LEU A 49 7.01 11.13 3.81
N ARG A 50 6.58 12.05 4.65
CA ARG A 50 7.43 12.83 5.52
C ARG A 50 7.07 12.61 6.99
N GLY A 51 7.90 13.20 7.87
CA GLY A 51 7.63 13.19 9.31
C GLY A 51 7.65 11.78 9.88
N THR A 52 6.62 11.46 10.63
CA THR A 52 6.47 10.16 11.29
C THR A 52 6.54 8.99 10.30
N PHE A 53 6.11 9.24 9.07
CA PHE A 53 6.08 8.20 8.03
C PHE A 53 7.26 8.26 7.07
N ALA A 54 8.30 9.01 7.40
CA ALA A 54 9.48 9.10 6.55
C ALA A 54 10.07 7.71 6.30
N GLY A 55 10.42 7.44 5.05
CA GLY A 55 10.85 6.10 4.62
C GLY A 55 9.74 5.27 4.02
N SER A 56 8.50 5.72 4.16
CA SER A 56 7.33 5.07 3.57
C SER A 56 6.84 5.84 2.36
N TRP A 57 6.01 5.18 1.57
CA TRP A 57 5.44 5.72 0.34
C TRP A 57 3.93 5.53 0.36
N SER A 58 3.21 6.40 -0.36
CA SER A 58 1.77 6.24 -0.52
C SER A 58 1.39 6.24 -1.99
N ARG A 59 0.28 5.56 -2.28
CA ARG A 59 -0.38 5.62 -3.59
C ARG A 59 -1.86 5.86 -3.36
N ARG A 60 -2.49 6.55 -4.29
CA ARG A 60 -3.92 6.87 -4.19
C ARG A 60 -4.76 5.66 -4.56
N ILE A 61 -5.58 5.19 -3.61
CA ILE A 61 -6.61 4.21 -3.87
C ILE A 61 -7.79 4.94 -4.52
N ASP A 62 -8.22 6.02 -3.89
CA ASP A 62 -9.25 6.93 -4.40
C ASP A 62 -9.00 8.33 -3.82
N ALA A 63 -9.97 9.23 -3.88
CA ALA A 63 -9.82 10.60 -3.39
C ALA A 63 -9.55 10.66 -1.88
N GLU A 64 -10.01 9.66 -1.14
CA GLU A 64 -9.95 9.65 0.32
C GLU A 64 -8.89 8.70 0.87
N HIS A 65 -8.73 7.54 0.27
CA HIS A 65 -7.92 6.46 0.82
C HIS A 65 -6.58 6.28 0.13
N ARG A 66 -5.58 5.86 0.90
CA ARG A 66 -4.21 5.66 0.42
C ARG A 66 -3.71 4.27 0.77
N LEU A 67 -2.91 3.72 -0.12
CA LEU A 67 -2.09 2.55 0.16
C LEU A 67 -0.76 3.07 0.67
N VAL A 68 -0.36 2.67 1.87
CA VAL A 68 0.91 3.09 2.47
C VAL A 68 1.80 1.86 2.62
N TYR A 69 3.04 1.98 2.18
CA TYR A 69 3.96 0.85 2.18
C TYR A 69 5.40 1.32 2.34
N THR A 70 6.25 0.39 2.68
CA THR A 70 7.70 0.60 2.68
C THR A 70 8.36 -0.63 2.07
N VAL A 71 9.60 -0.46 1.61
CA VAL A 71 10.39 -1.56 1.06
C VAL A 71 11.48 -1.91 2.06
N VAL A 72 11.53 -3.17 2.44
CA VAL A 72 12.56 -3.67 3.35
C VAL A 72 13.47 -4.61 2.59
N GLN A 73 14.78 -4.34 2.68
CA GLN A 73 15.80 -5.17 2.08
C GLN A 73 16.46 -5.99 3.19
N ASP A 74 16.43 -7.30 3.06
CA ASP A 74 17.06 -8.21 4.01
C ASP A 74 17.85 -9.25 3.23
N SER A 75 19.18 -9.17 3.31
CA SER A 75 20.08 -10.00 2.51
C SER A 75 19.76 -9.82 1.03
N ASP A 76 19.39 -10.89 0.35
CA ASP A 76 19.07 -10.86 -1.08
C ASP A 76 17.58 -10.67 -1.34
N GLU A 77 16.77 -10.56 -0.29
CA GLU A 77 15.32 -10.47 -0.44
C GLU A 77 14.80 -9.07 -0.20
N GLN A 78 13.88 -8.66 -1.05
CA GLN A 78 13.10 -7.44 -0.83
C GLN A 78 11.69 -7.82 -0.45
N THR A 79 11.11 -7.06 0.46
CA THR A 79 9.73 -7.22 0.88
C THR A 79 9.02 -5.89 0.80
N LEU A 80 7.87 -5.89 0.14
CA LEU A 80 6.96 -4.76 0.15
C LEU A 80 6.09 -4.94 1.39
N VAL A 81 6.27 -4.07 2.37
CA VAL A 81 5.51 -4.13 3.61
C VAL A 81 4.34 -3.16 3.53
N ILE A 82 3.13 -3.68 3.56
CA ILE A 82 1.92 -2.86 3.52
C ILE A 82 1.58 -2.43 4.93
N LEU A 83 1.59 -1.12 5.15
CA LEU A 83 1.37 -0.50 6.45
C LEU A 83 -0.07 -0.05 6.66
N ALA A 84 -0.75 0.33 5.58
CA ALA A 84 -2.14 0.77 5.63
C ALA A 84 -2.76 0.74 4.24
N CYS A 85 -4.07 0.56 4.18
CA CYS A 85 -4.81 0.66 2.91
C CYS A 85 -6.21 1.26 3.11
N ARG A 86 -6.37 2.07 4.14
CA ARG A 86 -7.59 2.81 4.40
C ARG A 86 -7.21 4.09 5.15
N GLY A 87 -7.82 5.21 4.76
CA GLY A 87 -7.54 6.50 5.38
C GLY A 87 -6.61 7.36 4.54
N HIS A 88 -6.39 8.56 5.02
CA HIS A 88 -5.59 9.58 4.34
C HIS A 88 -4.29 9.83 5.10
N TYR A 89 -3.18 9.77 4.38
CA TYR A 89 -1.85 9.94 4.95
C TYR A 89 -1.08 11.01 4.15
N ASP A 90 -0.41 11.88 4.85
CA ASP A 90 0.40 12.95 4.24
C ASP A 90 1.88 12.65 4.33
#